data_004bf4a5296234e351daf8de0bed7235
#
_entry.id   004bf4a5296234e351daf8de0bed7235
#
_cell.length_a   1.000
_cell.length_b   1.000
_cell.length_c   1.000
_cell.angle_alpha   90.00
_cell.angle_beta   90.00
_cell.angle_gamma   90.00
#
_symmetry.space_group_name_H-M   'P 1'
#
loop_
_entity.id
_entity.type
_entity.pdbx_description
1 polymer ?
#
loop_
_entity_poly.entity_id
_entity_poly.type
_entity_poly.pdbx_seq_one_letter_code
_entity_poly.pdbx_strand_id
1 'polypeptide(L)'
;VASRGLGDVYKRQIFGLSCWLLADIGMLTGFWVIALLVAFGRIGLGLVMPSLNLSSMNSVPGDLVPYAAGTLNFIRMTGASIGVSVLAIIIDYRTTGHGADLLTTQTPDNTPTVETLRMISQKLSHLGLSADEGSLAAISYFKALLSLKAQELAFQEGHVALCILFMLGVIATTLLFRRKSDN
;
A
#
# COMPACT_ATOMS: atom_id res chain seq x y z
N VAL A 1 -15.54 -6.71 -30.16
CA VAL A 1 -14.75 -7.44 -29.14
C VAL A 1 -13.47 -6.67 -28.80
N ALA A 2 -12.75 -6.12 -29.78
CA ALA A 2 -11.51 -5.36 -29.55
C ALA A 2 -11.69 -4.10 -28.68
N SER A 3 -12.79 -3.37 -28.84
CA SER A 3 -13.07 -2.14 -28.06
C SER A 3 -13.35 -2.39 -26.57
N ARG A 4 -13.88 -3.57 -26.23
CA ARG A 4 -14.11 -3.95 -24.82
C ARG A 4 -12.81 -4.28 -24.10
N GLY A 5 -11.85 -4.92 -24.76
CA GLY A 5 -10.54 -5.25 -24.16
C GLY A 5 -9.68 -4.01 -23.87
N LEU A 6 -9.70 -3.01 -24.75
CA LEU A 6 -9.00 -1.74 -24.50
C LEU A 6 -9.58 -1.01 -23.29
N GLY A 7 -10.92 -0.93 -23.17
CA GLY A 7 -11.56 -0.30 -22.02
C GLY A 7 -11.18 -0.91 -20.66
N ASP A 8 -11.00 -2.22 -20.61
CA ASP A 8 -10.62 -2.92 -19.38
C ASP A 8 -9.13 -2.69 -19.00
N VAL A 9 -8.26 -2.48 -19.98
CA VAL A 9 -6.85 -2.11 -19.75
C VAL A 9 -6.76 -0.72 -19.10
N TYR A 10 -7.47 0.29 -19.64
CA TYR A 10 -7.46 1.64 -19.08
C TYR A 10 -8.00 1.70 -17.64
N LYS A 11 -9.06 0.95 -17.34
CA LYS A 11 -9.64 0.89 -16.00
C LYS A 11 -8.64 0.35 -14.96
N ARG A 12 -7.85 -0.66 -15.34
CA ARG A 12 -6.79 -1.21 -14.48
C ARG A 12 -5.62 -0.26 -14.32
N GLN A 13 -5.28 0.50 -15.34
CA GLN A 13 -4.24 1.53 -15.28
C GLN A 13 -4.59 2.63 -14.28
N ILE A 14 -5.87 3.05 -14.18
CA ILE A 14 -6.32 4.02 -13.19
C ILE A 14 -6.03 3.54 -11.77
N PHE A 15 -6.33 2.28 -11.47
CA PHE A 15 -6.02 1.73 -10.15
C PHE A 15 -4.51 1.60 -9.91
N GLY A 16 -3.75 1.11 -10.89
CA GLY A 16 -2.29 1.04 -10.80
C GLY A 16 -1.64 2.41 -10.57
N LEU A 17 -2.14 3.44 -11.27
CA LEU A 17 -1.69 4.82 -11.09
C LEU A 17 -1.99 5.35 -9.69
N SER A 18 -3.17 5.03 -9.13
CA SER A 18 -3.49 5.43 -7.76
C SER A 18 -2.56 4.78 -6.73
N CYS A 19 -2.23 3.50 -6.90
CA CYS A 19 -1.26 2.81 -6.04
C CYS A 19 0.14 3.43 -6.14
N TRP A 20 0.55 3.81 -7.33
CA TRP A 20 1.84 4.47 -7.54
C TRP A 20 1.88 5.86 -6.88
N LEU A 21 0.82 6.66 -7.02
CA LEU A 21 0.71 7.95 -6.35
C LEU A 21 0.64 7.83 -4.82
N LEU A 22 0.02 6.75 -4.32
CA LEU A 22 -0.02 6.44 -2.88
C LEU A 22 1.34 5.98 -2.34
N ALA A 23 2.25 5.48 -3.19
CA ALA A 23 3.59 5.10 -2.77
C ALA A 23 4.49 6.29 -2.37
N ASP A 24 4.15 7.50 -2.78
CA ASP A 24 4.90 8.74 -2.44
C ASP A 24 4.30 9.51 -1.25
N ILE A 25 3.34 8.92 -0.54
CA ILE A 25 2.73 9.55 0.64
C ILE A 25 3.68 9.48 1.83
N GLY A 26 3.93 10.66 2.44
CA GLY A 26 4.71 10.81 3.65
C GLY A 26 3.89 11.30 4.84
N MET A 27 4.50 11.32 6.04
CA MET A 27 3.89 11.81 7.28
C MET A 27 3.32 13.21 7.20
N LEU A 28 3.87 14.07 6.32
CA LEU A 28 3.44 15.45 6.14
C LEU A 28 2.34 15.61 5.09
N THR A 29 1.91 14.52 4.46
CA THR A 29 0.86 14.57 3.45
C THR A 29 -0.49 14.89 4.10
N GLY A 30 -1.14 15.93 3.65
CA GLY A 30 -2.42 16.37 4.20
C GLY A 30 -3.53 15.31 3.99
N PHE A 31 -4.41 15.19 4.97
CA PHE A 31 -5.53 14.23 4.97
C PHE A 31 -6.34 14.24 3.66
N TRP A 32 -6.66 15.42 3.13
CA TRP A 32 -7.46 15.54 1.91
C TRP A 32 -6.77 14.99 0.66
N VAL A 33 -5.44 15.09 0.59
CA VAL A 33 -4.66 14.51 -0.52
C VAL A 33 -4.78 12.99 -0.47
N ILE A 34 -4.58 12.40 0.72
CA ILE A 34 -4.72 10.95 0.93
C ILE A 34 -6.15 10.50 0.58
N ALA A 35 -7.16 11.22 1.07
CA ALA A 35 -8.56 10.89 0.82
C ALA A 35 -8.91 10.92 -0.68
N LEU A 36 -8.42 11.92 -1.42
CA LEU A 36 -8.63 12.04 -2.87
C LEU A 36 -7.92 10.91 -3.64
N LEU A 37 -6.68 10.57 -3.29
CA LEU A 37 -5.94 9.50 -3.93
C LEU A 37 -6.59 8.13 -3.70
N VAL A 38 -7.05 7.88 -2.47
CA VAL A 38 -7.81 6.66 -2.13
C VAL A 38 -9.13 6.62 -2.91
N ALA A 39 -9.88 7.71 -2.96
CA ALA A 39 -11.13 7.80 -3.72
C ALA A 39 -10.89 7.54 -5.22
N PHE A 40 -9.84 8.09 -5.79
CA PHE A 40 -9.43 7.86 -7.17
C PHE A 40 -9.15 6.36 -7.44
N GLY A 41 -8.43 5.69 -6.53
CA GLY A 41 -8.22 4.25 -6.61
C GLY A 41 -9.52 3.45 -6.51
N ARG A 42 -10.46 3.86 -5.64
CA ARG A 42 -11.78 3.22 -5.50
C ARG A 42 -12.62 3.34 -6.77
N ILE A 43 -12.56 4.46 -7.47
CA ILE A 43 -13.21 4.63 -8.77
C ILE A 43 -12.62 3.63 -9.78
N GLY A 44 -11.30 3.53 -9.88
CA GLY A 44 -10.63 2.54 -10.75
C GLY A 44 -11.10 1.12 -10.47
N LEU A 45 -11.12 0.71 -9.20
CA LEU A 45 -11.58 -0.62 -8.80
C LEU A 45 -13.06 -0.84 -9.10
N GLY A 46 -13.91 0.16 -8.85
CA GLY A 46 -15.36 0.12 -9.13
C GLY A 46 -15.67 -0.06 -10.61
N LEU A 47 -14.81 0.45 -11.50
CA LEU A 47 -14.96 0.27 -12.94
C LEU A 47 -14.50 -1.11 -13.44
N VAL A 48 -13.53 -1.72 -12.74
CA VAL A 48 -12.97 -3.04 -13.12
C VAL A 48 -13.88 -4.19 -12.69
N MET A 49 -14.48 -4.12 -11.50
CA MET A 49 -15.24 -5.22 -10.90
C MET A 49 -16.44 -5.69 -11.74
N PRO A 50 -17.31 -4.79 -12.27
CA PRO A 50 -18.46 -5.21 -13.09
C PRO A 50 -18.02 -5.90 -14.38
N SER A 51 -16.97 -5.41 -15.04
CA SER A 51 -16.48 -6.02 -16.30
C SER A 51 -15.88 -7.41 -16.06
N LEU A 52 -15.16 -7.63 -14.96
CA LEU A 52 -14.66 -8.96 -14.58
C LEU A 52 -15.80 -9.93 -14.30
N ASN A 53 -16.81 -9.50 -13.53
CA ASN A 53 -17.96 -10.34 -13.23
C ASN A 53 -18.72 -10.74 -14.49
N LEU A 54 -19.04 -9.77 -15.36
CA LEU A 54 -19.75 -10.03 -16.60
C LEU A 54 -18.96 -10.96 -17.54
N SER A 55 -17.66 -10.74 -17.67
CA SER A 55 -16.80 -11.59 -18.50
C SER A 55 -16.75 -13.03 -17.97
N SER A 56 -16.67 -13.20 -16.66
CA SER A 56 -16.66 -14.52 -16.03
C SER A 56 -18.00 -15.26 -16.21
N MET A 57 -19.13 -14.56 -16.04
CA MET A 57 -20.45 -15.17 -16.20
C MET A 57 -20.75 -15.55 -17.67
N ASN A 58 -20.32 -14.72 -18.63
CA ASN A 58 -20.51 -14.99 -20.06
C ASN A 58 -19.61 -16.13 -20.59
N SER A 59 -18.66 -16.60 -19.82
CA SER A 59 -17.78 -17.72 -20.19
C SER A 59 -18.32 -19.10 -19.80
N VAL A 60 -19.49 -19.14 -19.14
CA VAL A 60 -20.08 -20.35 -18.58
C VAL A 60 -21.47 -20.58 -19.19
N PRO A 61 -21.87 -21.85 -19.48
CA PRO A 61 -23.24 -22.19 -19.88
C PRO A 61 -24.27 -21.67 -18.88
N GLY A 62 -25.45 -21.28 -19.38
CA GLY A 62 -26.46 -20.58 -18.58
C GLY A 62 -26.96 -21.36 -17.35
N ASP A 63 -27.04 -22.67 -17.44
CA ASP A 63 -27.42 -23.58 -16.36
C ASP A 63 -26.40 -23.64 -15.22
N LEU A 64 -25.11 -23.34 -15.52
CA LEU A 64 -24.02 -23.34 -14.54
C LEU A 64 -23.70 -21.96 -13.96
N VAL A 65 -24.35 -20.90 -14.41
CA VAL A 65 -24.11 -19.52 -13.94
C VAL A 65 -24.27 -19.37 -12.42
N PRO A 66 -25.27 -19.96 -11.73
CA PRO A 66 -25.36 -19.87 -10.28
C PRO A 66 -24.14 -20.48 -9.55
N TYR A 67 -23.65 -21.61 -10.01
CA TYR A 67 -22.47 -22.28 -9.44
C TYR A 67 -21.21 -21.47 -9.71
N ALA A 68 -21.07 -20.94 -10.92
CA ALA A 68 -19.95 -20.07 -11.29
C ALA A 68 -19.90 -18.79 -10.45
N ALA A 69 -21.05 -18.19 -10.14
CA ALA A 69 -21.15 -17.04 -9.26
C ALA A 69 -20.65 -17.32 -7.85
N GLY A 70 -21.05 -18.45 -7.28
CA GLY A 70 -20.59 -18.91 -5.96
C GLY A 70 -19.07 -19.15 -5.94
N THR A 71 -18.57 -19.89 -6.93
CA THR A 71 -17.13 -20.17 -7.07
C THR A 71 -16.30 -18.90 -7.24
N LEU A 72 -16.75 -17.97 -8.07
CA LEU A 72 -16.07 -16.68 -8.29
C LEU A 72 -16.00 -15.86 -7.01
N ASN A 73 -17.10 -15.82 -6.25
CA ASN A 73 -17.13 -15.12 -4.96
C ASN A 73 -16.22 -15.78 -3.93
N PHE A 74 -16.20 -17.10 -3.86
CA PHE A 74 -15.29 -17.85 -2.98
C PHE A 74 -13.82 -17.56 -3.30
N ILE A 75 -13.43 -17.66 -4.58
CA ILE A 75 -12.06 -17.35 -5.02
C ILE A 75 -11.69 -15.90 -4.69
N ARG A 76 -12.61 -14.96 -4.87
CA ARG A 76 -12.39 -13.55 -4.56
C ARG A 76 -12.15 -13.32 -3.07
N MET A 77 -13.00 -13.87 -2.22
CA MET A 77 -12.88 -13.70 -0.77
C MET A 77 -11.63 -14.37 -0.21
N THR A 78 -11.34 -15.59 -0.66
CA THR A 78 -10.12 -16.32 -0.27
C THR A 78 -8.86 -15.58 -0.76
N GLY A 79 -8.86 -15.16 -2.02
CA GLY A 79 -7.74 -14.40 -2.58
C GLY A 79 -7.52 -13.06 -1.89
N ALA A 80 -8.60 -12.35 -1.52
CA ALA A 80 -8.51 -11.10 -0.76
C ALA A 80 -7.93 -11.33 0.64
N SER A 81 -8.38 -12.37 1.34
CA SER A 81 -7.86 -12.72 2.68
C SER A 81 -6.37 -13.06 2.64
N ILE A 82 -5.96 -13.92 1.70
CA ILE A 82 -4.55 -14.27 1.50
C ILE A 82 -3.73 -13.03 1.14
N GLY A 83 -4.23 -12.20 0.21
CA GLY A 83 -3.54 -11.00 -0.24
C GLY A 83 -3.30 -10.00 0.89
N VAL A 84 -4.30 -9.75 1.74
CA VAL A 84 -4.17 -8.88 2.91
C VAL A 84 -3.16 -9.44 3.91
N SER A 85 -3.20 -10.77 4.18
CA SER A 85 -2.26 -11.41 5.11
C SER A 85 -0.82 -11.33 4.61
N VAL A 86 -0.58 -11.61 3.34
CA VAL A 86 0.75 -11.51 2.72
C VAL A 86 1.27 -10.07 2.77
N LEU A 87 0.42 -9.10 2.43
CA LEU A 87 0.80 -7.69 2.48
C LEU A 87 1.13 -7.23 3.91
N ALA A 88 0.34 -7.65 4.90
CA ALA A 88 0.59 -7.35 6.30
C ALA A 88 1.95 -7.90 6.77
N ILE A 89 2.29 -9.13 6.40
CA ILE A 89 3.59 -9.75 6.72
C ILE A 89 4.73 -8.97 6.07
N ILE A 90 4.58 -8.58 4.81
CA ILE A 90 5.60 -7.80 4.09
C ILE A 90 5.82 -6.46 4.79
N ILE A 91 4.75 -5.74 5.13
CA ILE A 91 4.83 -4.43 5.80
C ILE A 91 5.49 -4.59 7.19
N ASP A 92 5.11 -5.59 7.97
CA ASP A 92 5.68 -5.84 9.28
C ASP A 92 7.18 -6.16 9.22
N TYR A 93 7.57 -7.04 8.30
CA TYR A 93 8.97 -7.38 8.04
C TYR A 93 9.80 -6.17 7.61
N ARG A 94 9.25 -5.33 6.70
CA ARG A 94 9.92 -4.11 6.24
C ARG A 94 9.98 -3.04 7.32
N THR A 95 8.93 -2.89 8.12
CA THR A 95 8.93 -1.97 9.27
C THR A 95 10.04 -2.32 10.26
N THR A 96 10.20 -3.61 10.56
CA THR A 96 11.26 -4.09 11.46
C THR A 96 12.65 -3.83 10.86
N GLY A 97 12.84 -4.12 9.55
CA GLY A 97 14.09 -3.85 8.85
C GLY A 97 14.45 -2.37 8.85
N HIS A 98 13.55 -1.50 8.38
CA HIS A 98 13.78 -0.05 8.38
C HIS A 98 13.98 0.51 9.78
N GLY A 99 13.28 -0.04 10.79
CA GLY A 99 13.49 0.35 12.19
C GLY A 99 14.90 0.04 12.67
N ALA A 100 15.42 -1.15 12.37
CA ALA A 100 16.78 -1.53 12.69
C ALA A 100 17.81 -0.63 11.95
N ASP A 101 17.62 -0.42 10.66
CA ASP A 101 18.52 0.43 9.84
C ASP A 101 18.54 1.87 10.35
N LEU A 102 17.38 2.45 10.64
CA LEU A 102 17.29 3.79 11.20
C LEU A 102 17.97 3.90 12.56
N LEU A 103 17.86 2.89 13.43
CA LEU A 103 18.52 2.88 14.73
C LEU A 103 20.05 2.80 14.61
N THR A 104 20.60 2.07 13.65
CA THR A 104 22.06 1.96 13.47
C THR A 104 22.70 3.29 13.06
N THR A 105 21.95 4.18 12.44
CA THR A 105 22.43 5.52 12.05
C THR A 105 22.38 6.55 13.19
N GLN A 106 21.70 6.22 14.31
CA GLN A 106 21.54 7.11 15.47
C GLN A 106 22.65 6.89 16.50
N THR A 107 23.87 7.20 16.10
CA THR A 107 25.05 7.10 16.95
C THR A 107 25.26 8.39 17.77
N PRO A 108 26.00 8.34 18.90
CA PRO A 108 26.36 9.54 19.68
C PRO A 108 27.11 10.59 18.87
N ASP A 109 27.78 10.20 17.79
CA ASP A 109 28.52 11.10 16.89
C ASP A 109 27.62 11.74 15.80
N ASN A 110 26.36 11.30 15.69
CA ASN A 110 25.41 11.87 14.75
C ASN A 110 24.88 13.21 15.31
N THR A 111 25.47 14.31 14.88
CA THR A 111 25.11 15.68 15.30
C THR A 111 23.62 16.00 15.21
N PRO A 112 22.92 15.72 14.09
CA PRO A 112 21.48 15.89 13.97
C PRO A 112 20.67 15.14 15.01
N THR A 113 21.06 13.91 15.35
CA THR A 113 20.39 13.11 16.39
C THR A 113 20.54 13.74 17.76
N VAL A 114 21.77 14.11 18.12
CA VAL A 114 22.08 14.73 19.41
C VAL A 114 21.34 16.05 19.55
N GLU A 115 21.34 16.87 18.50
CA GLU A 115 20.65 18.15 18.52
C GLU A 115 19.12 18.01 18.65
N THR A 116 18.54 17.04 17.94
CA THR A 116 17.11 16.72 18.05
C THR A 116 16.74 16.27 19.45
N LEU A 117 17.50 15.35 20.04
CA LEU A 117 17.29 14.90 21.43
C LEU A 117 17.40 16.05 22.42
N ARG A 118 18.38 16.93 22.23
CA ARG A 118 18.56 18.13 23.07
C ARG A 118 17.35 19.06 22.95
N MET A 119 16.89 19.36 21.73
CA MET A 119 15.71 20.21 21.54
C MET A 119 14.44 19.62 22.18
N ILE A 120 14.23 18.31 22.07
CA ILE A 120 13.10 17.63 22.69
C ILE A 120 13.22 17.72 24.22
N SER A 121 14.38 17.38 24.78
CA SER A 121 14.63 17.45 26.22
C SER A 121 14.43 18.86 26.80
N GLN A 122 14.90 19.89 26.09
CA GLN A 122 14.68 21.30 26.48
C GLN A 122 13.20 21.67 26.51
N LYS A 123 12.43 21.27 25.49
CA LYS A 123 10.98 21.50 25.48
C LYS A 123 10.27 20.80 26.62
N LEU A 124 10.68 19.58 26.96
CA LEU A 124 10.11 18.82 28.08
C LEU A 124 10.45 19.43 29.45
N SER A 125 11.66 19.97 29.62
CA SER A 125 12.05 20.68 30.82
C SER A 125 11.25 21.99 31.01
N HIS A 126 10.92 22.69 29.94
CA HIS A 126 9.99 23.85 30.02
C HIS A 126 8.57 23.45 30.42
N LEU A 127 8.17 22.19 30.26
CA LEU A 127 6.90 21.64 30.75
C LEU A 127 6.96 21.13 32.20
N GLY A 128 8.09 21.30 32.88
CA GLY A 128 8.25 21.00 34.31
C GLY A 128 8.86 19.62 34.60
N LEU A 129 9.36 18.89 33.63
CA LEU A 129 10.10 17.65 33.88
C LEU A 129 11.51 17.96 34.39
N SER A 130 12.01 17.13 35.32
CA SER A 130 13.40 17.16 35.73
C SER A 130 14.35 16.83 34.55
N ALA A 131 15.63 17.18 34.66
CA ALA A 131 16.61 16.95 33.63
C ALA A 131 16.72 15.46 33.20
N ASP A 132 16.67 14.56 34.20
CA ASP A 132 16.76 13.11 33.99
C ASP A 132 15.46 12.56 33.35
N GLU A 133 14.31 12.94 33.86
CA GLU A 133 13.01 12.56 33.26
C GLU A 133 12.86 13.10 31.85
N GLY A 134 13.27 14.34 31.60
CA GLY A 134 13.25 14.98 30.30
C GLY A 134 14.13 14.27 29.28
N SER A 135 15.31 13.77 29.70
CA SER A 135 16.22 13.02 28.82
C SER A 135 15.66 11.64 28.44
N LEU A 136 15.11 10.89 29.40
CA LEU A 136 14.48 9.59 29.15
C LEU A 136 13.23 9.73 28.28
N ALA A 137 12.41 10.73 28.54
CA ALA A 137 11.23 11.04 27.74
C ALA A 137 11.61 11.47 26.32
N ALA A 138 12.69 12.23 26.13
CA ALA A 138 13.19 12.61 24.81
C ALA A 138 13.63 11.40 23.98
N ILE A 139 14.34 10.45 24.61
CA ILE A 139 14.77 9.20 23.94
C ILE A 139 13.55 8.36 23.55
N SER A 140 12.57 8.23 24.43
CA SER A 140 11.36 7.43 24.14
C SER A 140 10.53 8.07 23.02
N TYR A 141 10.37 9.38 23.01
CA TYR A 141 9.69 10.13 21.96
C TYR A 141 10.44 10.01 20.62
N PHE A 142 11.76 10.14 20.64
CA PHE A 142 12.59 10.00 19.45
C PHE A 142 12.49 8.58 18.84
N LYS A 143 12.53 7.54 19.67
CA LYS A 143 12.28 6.16 19.22
C LYS A 143 10.91 5.99 18.58
N ALA A 144 9.88 6.61 19.14
CA ALA A 144 8.54 6.60 18.54
C ALA A 144 8.53 7.28 17.17
N LEU A 145 9.21 8.40 16.98
CA LEU A 145 9.35 9.05 15.68
C LEU A 145 10.07 8.17 14.65
N LEU A 146 11.13 7.48 15.05
CA LEU A 146 11.84 6.54 14.17
C LEU A 146 10.95 5.37 13.77
N SER A 147 10.18 4.82 14.71
CA SER A 147 9.21 3.77 14.45
C SER A 147 8.14 4.19 13.45
N LEU A 148 7.59 5.41 13.59
CA LEU A 148 6.64 5.97 12.64
C LEU A 148 7.27 6.15 11.25
N LYS A 149 8.54 6.60 11.18
CA LYS A 149 9.25 6.73 9.91
C LYS A 149 9.52 5.37 9.25
N ALA A 150 9.86 4.36 10.02
CA ALA A 150 10.02 2.99 9.53
C ALA A 150 8.69 2.44 8.96
N GLN A 151 7.57 2.70 9.64
CA GLN A 151 6.25 2.33 9.13
C GLN A 151 5.91 3.05 7.82
N GLU A 152 6.16 4.36 7.74
CA GLU A 152 5.97 5.14 6.51
C GLU A 152 6.69 4.49 5.33
N LEU A 153 7.99 4.21 5.48
CA LEU A 153 8.80 3.58 4.43
C LEU A 153 8.25 2.21 4.03
N ALA A 154 7.89 1.39 5.01
CA ALA A 154 7.29 0.07 4.76
C ALA A 154 5.96 0.15 4.02
N PHE A 155 5.10 1.13 4.34
CA PHE A 155 3.84 1.37 3.62
C PHE A 155 4.07 1.83 2.18
N GLN A 156 5.04 2.72 1.94
CA GLN A 156 5.44 3.14 0.60
C GLN A 156 5.88 1.95 -0.25
N GLU A 157 6.76 1.09 0.27
CA GLU A 157 7.19 -0.13 -0.40
C GLU A 157 6.03 -1.11 -0.63
N GLY A 158 5.11 -1.25 0.32
CA GLY A 158 3.89 -2.04 0.18
C GLY A 158 3.03 -1.58 -1.00
N HIS A 159 2.86 -0.27 -1.19
CA HIS A 159 2.13 0.28 -2.33
C HIS A 159 2.85 0.06 -3.65
N VAL A 160 4.18 0.17 -3.67
CA VAL A 160 5.00 -0.18 -4.85
C VAL A 160 4.83 -1.65 -5.21
N ALA A 161 4.86 -2.55 -4.24
CA ALA A 161 4.63 -3.98 -4.47
C ALA A 161 3.24 -4.26 -5.05
N LEU A 162 2.20 -3.59 -4.55
CA LEU A 162 0.85 -3.66 -5.11
C LEU A 162 0.80 -3.14 -6.54
N CYS A 163 1.47 -2.02 -6.84
CA CYS A 163 1.55 -1.48 -8.19
C CYS A 163 2.18 -2.49 -9.17
N ILE A 164 3.30 -3.11 -8.79
CA ILE A 164 3.98 -4.13 -9.59
C ILE A 164 3.06 -5.32 -9.82
N LEU A 165 2.40 -5.83 -8.78
CA LEU A 165 1.47 -6.96 -8.89
C LEU A 165 0.31 -6.66 -9.85
N PHE A 166 -0.25 -5.45 -9.78
CA PHE A 166 -1.31 -5.02 -10.70
C PHE A 166 -0.82 -4.90 -12.14
N MET A 167 0.37 -4.35 -12.35
CA MET A 167 0.96 -4.24 -13.70
C MET A 167 1.24 -5.62 -14.31
N LEU A 168 1.73 -6.58 -13.53
CA LEU A 168 1.88 -7.97 -13.97
C LEU A 168 0.52 -8.58 -14.37
N GLY A 169 -0.54 -8.31 -13.62
CA GLY A 169 -1.89 -8.73 -13.95
C GLY A 169 -2.41 -8.12 -15.26
N VAL A 170 -2.08 -6.86 -15.54
CA VAL A 170 -2.41 -6.19 -16.82
C VAL A 170 -1.67 -6.86 -17.98
N ILE A 171 -0.37 -7.11 -17.84
CA ILE A 171 0.46 -7.77 -18.85
C ILE A 171 -0.08 -9.17 -19.16
N ALA A 172 -0.34 -9.98 -18.14
CA ALA A 172 -0.86 -11.34 -18.31
C ALA A 172 -2.20 -11.34 -19.08
N THR A 173 -3.12 -10.43 -18.73
CA THR A 173 -4.40 -10.31 -19.43
C THR A 173 -4.26 -9.83 -20.89
N THR A 174 -3.38 -8.89 -21.17
CA THR A 174 -3.15 -8.41 -22.55
C THR A 174 -2.56 -9.50 -23.43
N LEU A 175 -1.63 -10.30 -22.92
CA LEU A 175 -1.03 -11.43 -23.64
C LEU A 175 -2.07 -12.52 -23.96
N LEU A 176 -2.96 -12.84 -23.00
CA LEU A 176 -4.03 -13.81 -23.21
C LEU A 176 -5.04 -13.33 -24.27
N PHE A 177 -5.37 -12.03 -24.29
CA PHE A 177 -6.26 -11.46 -25.32
C PHE A 177 -5.64 -11.49 -26.71
N ARG A 178 -4.36 -11.18 -26.85
CA ARG A 178 -3.66 -11.28 -28.15
C ARG A 178 -3.70 -12.70 -28.71
N ARG A 179 -3.37 -13.69 -27.89
CA ARG A 179 -3.38 -15.10 -28.32
C ARG A 179 -4.76 -15.59 -28.78
N LYS A 180 -5.85 -15.06 -28.21
CA LYS A 180 -7.23 -15.40 -28.61
C LYS A 180 -7.68 -14.68 -29.90
N SER A 181 -7.01 -13.61 -30.31
CA SER A 181 -7.29 -12.88 -31.55
C SER A 181 -6.58 -13.51 -32.77
N ASP A 182 -5.50 -14.27 -32.53
CA ASP A 182 -4.66 -14.89 -33.56
C ASP A 182 -5.10 -16.33 -33.92
N ASN A 183 -6.08 -16.89 -33.17
CA ASN A 183 -6.77 -18.15 -33.47
C ASN A 183 -8.25 -17.91 -33.86
#